data_abdd6c2571d6ab116ddea9f78af4d27b
#
_entry.id   abdd6c2571d6ab116ddea9f78af4d27b
#
_cell.length_a   1.000
_cell.length_b   1.000
_cell.length_c   1.000
_cell.angle_alpha   90.00
_cell.angle_beta   90.00
_cell.angle_gamma   90.00
#
_symmetry.space_group_name_H-M   'P 1'
#
loop_
_entity.id
_entity.type
_entity.pdbx_description
1 polymer ?
#
loop_
_entity_poly.entity_id
_entity_poly.type
_entity_poly.pdbx_seq_one_letter_code
_entity_poly.pdbx_strand_id
1 'polypeptide(L)'
;MRIISTLLLLVVCLTGYGQTSKGISGSLLEMPKITASDNVIIYTGFTVSYNTKTLIPNWVAYELTNVEVDGQFPRKGQFGMDLSFKGRQAMREDYSNSGWDKGHMCPAADLKWSEKTMYESFYLTNICPQNHELNSGDWLTLEKLGREWAKKFDKVYIICG
;
A
#
# COMPACT_ATOMS: atom_id res chain seq x y z
N MET A 1 2.10 30.54 -17.94
CA MET A 1 0.89 29.76 -18.22
C MET A 1 1.03 28.43 -17.45
N ARG A 2 0.43 28.36 -16.27
CA ARG A 2 0.53 27.17 -15.39
C ARG A 2 -0.52 26.15 -15.82
N ILE A 3 -0.10 25.00 -16.27
CA ILE A 3 -0.99 23.87 -16.58
C ILE A 3 -1.36 23.22 -15.24
N ILE A 4 -2.58 23.44 -14.79
CA ILE A 4 -3.15 22.75 -13.63
C ILE A 4 -3.56 21.36 -14.13
N SER A 5 -2.79 20.34 -13.76
CA SER A 5 -3.17 18.95 -13.97
C SER A 5 -4.25 18.58 -12.96
N THR A 6 -5.49 18.51 -13.44
CA THR A 6 -6.63 18.13 -12.61
C THR A 6 -6.61 16.61 -12.39
N LEU A 7 -6.18 16.20 -11.20
CA LEU A 7 -6.29 14.81 -10.76
C LEU A 7 -7.76 14.53 -10.44
N LEU A 8 -8.42 13.75 -11.29
CA LEU A 8 -9.82 13.36 -11.10
C LEU A 8 -9.89 12.20 -10.09
N LEU A 9 -10.16 12.54 -8.83
CA LEU A 9 -10.45 11.56 -7.78
C LEU A 9 -11.92 11.15 -7.89
N LEU A 10 -12.20 9.94 -8.41
CA LEU A 10 -13.56 9.42 -8.48
C LEU A 10 -13.90 8.75 -7.13
N VAL A 11 -14.65 9.44 -6.28
CA VAL A 11 -15.23 8.88 -5.05
C VAL A 11 -16.63 8.35 -5.36
N VAL A 12 -16.79 7.03 -5.35
CA VAL A 12 -18.12 6.39 -5.49
C VAL A 12 -18.57 5.92 -4.10
N CYS A 13 -19.56 6.61 -3.52
CA CYS A 13 -20.29 6.15 -2.33
C CYS A 13 -21.38 5.20 -2.73
N LEU A 14 -21.25 3.92 -2.42
CA LEU A 14 -22.33 2.94 -2.50
C LEU A 14 -22.70 2.46 -1.10
N THR A 15 -23.87 2.85 -0.62
CA THR A 15 -24.50 2.28 0.58
C THR A 15 -25.18 0.97 0.17
N GLY A 16 -24.63 -0.15 0.57
CA GLY A 16 -25.20 -1.48 0.33
C GLY A 16 -25.15 -2.34 1.59
N TYR A 17 -26.28 -2.63 2.18
CA TYR A 17 -26.47 -3.68 3.18
C TYR A 17 -26.35 -5.05 2.49
N GLY A 18 -25.60 -5.99 3.06
CA GLY A 18 -25.69 -7.37 2.60
C GLY A 18 -24.59 -8.30 3.08
N GLN A 19 -24.91 -9.08 4.02
CA GLN A 19 -24.56 -10.46 4.38
C GLN A 19 -23.21 -11.08 3.93
N THR A 20 -22.59 -11.69 4.95
CA THR A 20 -21.44 -12.60 4.91
C THR A 20 -21.63 -13.79 3.97
N SER A 21 -20.72 -14.00 3.04
CA SER A 21 -20.40 -15.33 2.54
C SER A 21 -18.94 -15.39 2.10
N LYS A 22 -18.20 -16.37 2.63
CA LYS A 22 -16.87 -16.76 2.18
C LYS A 22 -16.93 -17.17 0.70
N GLY A 23 -16.29 -16.39 -0.15
CA GLY A 23 -16.07 -16.69 -1.54
C GLY A 23 -15.33 -15.50 -2.15
N ILE A 24 -14.10 -15.71 -2.62
CA ILE A 24 -13.35 -14.73 -3.41
C ILE A 24 -14.12 -14.54 -4.73
N SER A 25 -15.13 -13.68 -4.72
CA SER A 25 -15.89 -13.25 -5.90
C SER A 25 -16.59 -11.93 -5.62
N GLY A 26 -15.81 -10.94 -5.20
CA GLY A 26 -16.15 -9.53 -5.29
C GLY A 26 -15.02 -8.87 -6.07
N SER A 27 -15.34 -8.07 -7.09
CA SER A 27 -14.33 -7.21 -7.66
C SER A 27 -13.83 -6.32 -6.53
N LEU A 28 -12.58 -6.54 -6.12
CA LEU A 28 -11.92 -5.65 -5.17
C LEU A 28 -11.82 -4.31 -5.88
N LEU A 29 -12.52 -3.30 -5.37
CA LEU A 29 -12.62 -1.99 -6.04
C LEU A 29 -11.26 -1.29 -6.15
N GLU A 30 -10.35 -1.63 -5.25
CA GLU A 30 -8.98 -1.11 -5.25
C GLU A 30 -8.07 -1.78 -6.29
N MET A 31 -8.47 -2.91 -6.85
CA MET A 31 -7.57 -3.69 -7.72
C MET A 31 -7.47 -3.11 -9.12
N PRO A 32 -6.27 -2.72 -9.58
CA PRO A 32 -6.04 -2.43 -10.98
C PRO A 32 -6.28 -3.65 -11.88
N LYS A 33 -6.46 -3.41 -13.16
CA LYS A 33 -6.54 -4.51 -14.13
C LYS A 33 -5.23 -5.30 -14.15
N ILE A 34 -5.32 -6.56 -13.73
CA ILE A 34 -4.18 -7.49 -13.73
C ILE A 34 -3.99 -8.06 -15.13
N THR A 35 -2.74 -8.14 -15.57
CA THR A 35 -2.32 -8.79 -16.80
C THR A 35 -1.50 -10.06 -16.52
N ALA A 36 -1.31 -10.92 -17.51
CA ALA A 36 -0.54 -12.15 -17.35
C ALA A 36 0.97 -11.91 -17.06
N SER A 37 1.45 -10.68 -17.26
CA SER A 37 2.83 -10.29 -16.95
C SER A 37 3.03 -9.75 -15.54
N ASP A 38 1.96 -9.56 -14.77
CA ASP A 38 2.05 -9.03 -13.41
C ASP A 38 2.43 -10.11 -12.41
N ASN A 39 3.47 -9.85 -11.61
CA ASN A 39 3.76 -10.65 -10.42
C ASN A 39 2.96 -10.12 -9.25
N VAL A 40 1.72 -10.61 -9.12
CA VAL A 40 0.83 -10.17 -8.06
C VAL A 40 1.09 -10.96 -6.78
N ILE A 41 1.31 -10.23 -5.70
CA ILE A 41 1.49 -10.77 -4.34
C ILE A 41 0.34 -10.24 -3.49
N ILE A 42 -0.42 -11.15 -2.87
CA ILE A 42 -1.55 -10.80 -1.99
C ILE A 42 -1.09 -10.96 -0.55
N TYR A 43 -0.99 -9.84 0.15
CA TYR A 43 -0.74 -9.78 1.59
C TYR A 43 -2.04 -9.68 2.38
N THR A 44 -1.94 -9.72 3.68
CA THR A 44 -3.13 -9.69 4.55
C THR A 44 -3.88 -8.37 4.47
N GLY A 45 -3.18 -7.24 4.33
CA GLY A 45 -3.77 -5.91 4.30
C GLY A 45 -3.59 -5.14 3.00
N PHE A 46 -2.90 -5.68 2.00
CA PHE A 46 -2.67 -5.01 0.72
C PHE A 46 -2.24 -6.00 -0.36
N THR A 47 -2.33 -5.57 -1.60
CA THR A 47 -1.89 -6.33 -2.77
C THR A 47 -0.84 -5.54 -3.54
N VAL A 48 0.16 -6.23 -4.06
CA VAL A 48 1.29 -5.64 -4.79
C VAL A 48 1.39 -6.26 -6.17
N SER A 49 1.58 -5.46 -7.22
CA SER A 49 2.20 -5.91 -8.47
C SER A 49 3.69 -5.59 -8.40
N TYR A 50 4.51 -6.62 -8.29
CA TYR A 50 5.95 -6.45 -8.09
C TYR A 50 6.75 -6.65 -9.37
N ASN A 51 7.67 -5.74 -9.64
CA ASN A 51 8.53 -5.79 -10.81
C ASN A 51 9.88 -6.41 -10.46
N THR A 52 10.09 -7.66 -10.88
CA THR A 52 11.33 -8.40 -10.61
C THR A 52 12.55 -7.92 -11.43
N LYS A 53 12.36 -7.00 -12.39
CA LYS A 53 13.46 -6.40 -13.16
C LYS A 53 13.96 -5.13 -12.48
N THR A 54 13.05 -4.23 -12.11
CA THR A 54 13.36 -2.96 -11.43
C THR A 54 13.49 -3.10 -9.92
N LEU A 55 12.98 -4.20 -9.35
CA LEU A 55 12.97 -4.53 -7.92
C LEU A 55 12.18 -3.54 -7.07
N ILE A 56 11.12 -2.97 -7.65
CA ILE A 56 10.17 -2.08 -6.96
C ILE A 56 8.74 -2.47 -7.33
N PRO A 57 7.72 -2.10 -6.55
CA PRO A 57 6.33 -2.26 -6.95
C PRO A 57 6.01 -1.48 -8.23
N ASN A 58 5.21 -2.06 -9.13
CA ASN A 58 4.53 -1.31 -10.17
C ASN A 58 3.35 -0.53 -9.58
N TRP A 59 2.65 -1.17 -8.64
CA TRP A 59 1.58 -0.58 -7.85
C TRP A 59 1.35 -1.37 -6.56
N VAL A 60 0.79 -0.71 -5.59
CA VAL A 60 0.24 -1.29 -4.36
C VAL A 60 -1.19 -0.81 -4.19
N ALA A 61 -2.10 -1.71 -3.85
CA ALA A 61 -3.52 -1.43 -3.72
C ALA A 61 -4.09 -2.02 -2.43
N TYR A 62 -4.94 -1.27 -1.72
CA TYR A 62 -5.56 -1.71 -0.48
C TYR A 62 -6.85 -0.93 -0.17
N GLU A 63 -7.76 -1.58 0.57
CA GLU A 63 -8.85 -0.92 1.27
C GLU A 63 -8.32 -0.49 2.65
N LEU A 64 -8.67 0.69 3.10
CA LEU A 64 -8.41 1.17 4.45
C LEU A 64 -9.74 1.56 5.09
N THR A 65 -10.11 0.88 6.16
CA THR A 65 -11.35 1.13 6.90
C THR A 65 -11.10 1.98 8.15
N ASN A 66 -12.15 2.62 8.67
CA ASN A 66 -12.10 3.38 9.91
C ASN A 66 -11.62 2.52 11.10
N VAL A 67 -12.04 1.24 11.15
CA VAL A 67 -11.63 0.28 12.19
C VAL A 67 -10.14 -0.04 12.12
N GLU A 68 -9.60 -0.20 10.93
CA GLU A 68 -8.16 -0.49 10.72
C GLU A 68 -7.28 0.70 11.10
N VAL A 69 -7.75 1.94 10.80
CA VAL A 69 -7.04 3.17 11.20
C VAL A 69 -6.86 3.26 12.71
N ASP A 70 -7.83 2.77 13.48
CA ASP A 70 -7.78 2.79 14.95
C ASP A 70 -6.98 1.62 15.54
N GLY A 71 -6.34 0.80 14.73
CA GLY A 71 -5.45 -0.26 15.15
C GLY A 71 -4.35 0.23 16.09
N GLN A 72 -4.06 -0.58 17.13
CA GLN A 72 -3.15 -0.19 18.21
C GLN A 72 -1.83 -0.98 18.22
N PHE A 73 -1.61 -1.87 17.25
CA PHE A 73 -0.36 -2.62 17.22
C PHE A 73 0.82 -1.63 17.02
N PRO A 74 1.86 -1.70 17.87
CA PRO A 74 2.97 -0.76 17.80
C PRO A 74 3.73 -0.92 16.47
N ARG A 75 4.27 0.20 15.96
CA ARG A 75 5.15 0.14 14.79
C ARG A 75 6.38 -0.71 15.13
N LYS A 76 6.41 -1.92 14.59
CA LYS A 76 7.46 -2.90 14.84
C LYS A 76 7.69 -3.71 13.57
N GLY A 77 8.91 -3.73 13.08
CA GLY A 77 9.31 -4.46 11.90
C GLY A 77 10.71 -4.07 11.48
N GLN A 78 11.31 -4.89 10.64
CA GLN A 78 12.57 -4.61 10.00
C GLN A 78 12.40 -4.84 8.50
N PHE A 79 12.86 -3.90 7.72
CA PHE A 79 12.88 -4.07 6.28
C PHE A 79 13.59 -5.35 5.88
N GLY A 80 12.98 -6.14 5.02
CA GLY A 80 13.53 -7.41 4.57
C GLY A 80 12.82 -8.00 3.38
N MET A 81 13.37 -9.09 2.87
CA MET A 81 12.77 -9.84 1.78
C MET A 81 11.53 -10.60 2.28
N ASP A 82 10.54 -10.74 1.43
CA ASP A 82 9.47 -11.73 1.62
C ASP A 82 9.97 -13.11 1.19
N LEU A 83 10.23 -13.98 2.18
CA LEU A 83 10.75 -15.33 1.92
C LEU A 83 9.72 -16.26 1.24
N SER A 84 8.45 -15.88 1.23
CA SER A 84 7.39 -16.63 0.53
C SER A 84 7.35 -16.36 -0.96
N PHE A 85 7.76 -15.17 -1.39
CA PHE A 85 7.86 -14.80 -2.80
C PHE A 85 9.16 -15.35 -3.41
N LYS A 86 9.05 -16.16 -4.45
CA LYS A 86 10.22 -16.84 -5.07
C LYS A 86 10.88 -16.04 -6.19
N GLY A 87 10.33 -14.87 -6.53
CA GLY A 87 10.91 -13.98 -7.52
C GLY A 87 12.14 -13.22 -6.98
N ARG A 88 12.92 -12.62 -7.88
CA ARG A 88 14.00 -11.70 -7.50
C ARG A 88 13.41 -10.49 -6.80
N GLN A 89 13.99 -10.10 -5.67
CA GLN A 89 13.55 -8.99 -4.83
C GLN A 89 14.72 -8.04 -4.54
N ALA A 90 14.37 -6.81 -4.15
CA ALA A 90 15.32 -5.88 -3.53
C ALA A 90 15.84 -6.45 -2.21
N MET A 91 17.04 -6.07 -1.86
CA MET A 91 17.69 -6.36 -0.59
C MET A 91 17.94 -5.08 0.21
N ARG A 92 18.21 -5.21 1.49
CA ARG A 92 18.46 -4.04 2.37
C ARG A 92 19.66 -3.24 1.89
N GLU A 93 20.63 -3.93 1.33
CA GLU A 93 21.89 -3.42 0.82
C GLU A 93 21.68 -2.48 -0.37
N ASP A 94 20.66 -2.72 -1.21
CA ASP A 94 20.32 -1.88 -2.36
C ASP A 94 19.96 -0.44 -1.95
N TYR A 95 19.48 -0.27 -0.71
CA TYR A 95 19.15 1.04 -0.14
C TYR A 95 20.27 1.64 0.73
N SER A 96 21.29 0.85 1.08
CA SER A 96 22.37 1.31 1.95
C SER A 96 23.26 2.31 1.21
N ASN A 97 23.42 3.51 1.78
CA ASN A 97 24.18 4.60 1.17
C ASN A 97 23.72 5.00 -0.24
N SER A 98 22.49 4.67 -0.60
CA SER A 98 21.92 4.99 -1.92
C SER A 98 21.52 6.46 -2.07
N GLY A 99 21.36 7.19 -0.97
CA GLY A 99 20.79 8.54 -0.95
C GLY A 99 19.25 8.56 -1.01
N TRP A 100 18.60 7.41 -1.05
CA TRP A 100 17.15 7.26 -1.08
C TRP A 100 16.60 6.66 0.21
N ASP A 101 15.44 7.13 0.63
CA ASP A 101 14.67 6.51 1.71
C ASP A 101 14.02 5.20 1.26
N LYS A 102 13.79 4.32 2.22
CA LYS A 102 12.89 3.17 2.06
C LYS A 102 11.45 3.65 2.23
N GLY A 103 10.84 4.13 1.15
CA GLY A 103 9.48 4.63 1.18
C GLY A 103 8.46 3.50 1.10
N HIS A 104 7.50 3.51 2.02
CA HIS A 104 6.37 2.58 1.98
C HIS A 104 5.38 2.99 0.89
N MET A 105 4.89 1.99 0.13
CA MET A 105 3.76 2.19 -0.78
C MET A 105 2.43 2.02 -0.02
N CYS A 106 2.26 0.93 0.75
CA CYS A 106 1.22 0.83 1.77
C CYS A 106 1.83 1.17 3.14
N PRO A 107 1.42 2.27 3.80
CA PRO A 107 2.06 2.75 5.02
C PRO A 107 1.91 1.79 6.19
N ALA A 108 2.97 1.61 6.98
CA ALA A 108 2.90 0.85 8.22
C ALA A 108 1.87 1.41 9.22
N ALA A 109 1.56 2.72 9.13
CA ALA A 109 0.56 3.36 9.97
C ALA A 109 -0.88 2.92 9.64
N ASP A 110 -1.14 2.44 8.42
CA ASP A 110 -2.43 1.94 7.96
C ASP A 110 -2.62 0.45 8.31
N LEU A 111 -1.55 -0.22 8.73
CA LEU A 111 -1.50 -1.66 8.99
C LEU A 111 -1.31 -2.01 10.48
N LYS A 112 -1.73 -1.11 11.37
CA LYS A 112 -1.63 -1.26 12.83
C LYS A 112 -2.70 -2.16 13.45
N TRP A 113 -3.58 -2.73 12.67
CA TRP A 113 -4.69 -3.53 13.16
C TRP A 113 -4.32 -5.00 13.44
N SER A 114 -3.16 -5.47 12.99
CA SER A 114 -2.63 -6.78 13.41
C SER A 114 -1.10 -6.80 13.38
N GLU A 115 -0.52 -7.76 14.13
CA GLU A 115 0.92 -8.02 14.11
C GLU A 115 1.39 -8.43 12.71
N LYS A 116 0.64 -9.32 12.07
CA LYS A 116 0.97 -9.84 10.75
C LYS A 116 1.02 -8.74 9.69
N THR A 117 0.01 -7.89 9.61
CA THR A 117 -0.03 -6.79 8.65
C THR A 117 1.07 -5.78 8.89
N MET A 118 1.38 -5.50 10.15
CA MET A 118 2.51 -4.65 10.51
C MET A 118 3.83 -5.22 9.99
N TYR A 119 4.12 -6.52 10.18
CA TYR A 119 5.35 -7.14 9.66
C TYR A 119 5.38 -7.17 8.13
N GLU A 120 4.26 -7.51 7.49
CA GLU A 120 4.15 -7.52 6.03
C GLU A 120 4.44 -6.15 5.41
N SER A 121 4.10 -5.04 6.10
CA SER A 121 4.37 -3.69 5.61
C SER A 121 5.86 -3.40 5.37
N PHE A 122 6.76 -4.10 6.10
CA PHE A 122 8.21 -3.93 5.99
C PHE A 122 8.88 -4.85 4.97
N TYR A 123 8.12 -5.67 4.25
CA TYR A 123 8.69 -6.41 3.13
C TYR A 123 9.12 -5.44 2.03
N LEU A 124 10.32 -5.67 1.48
CA LEU A 124 10.87 -4.81 0.42
C LEU A 124 10.05 -4.86 -0.88
N THR A 125 9.14 -5.81 -1.00
CA THR A 125 8.12 -5.85 -2.05
C THR A 125 7.05 -4.74 -1.91
N ASN A 126 6.95 -4.08 -0.76
CA ASN A 126 6.08 -2.92 -0.49
C ASN A 126 6.86 -1.59 -0.51
N ILE A 127 8.14 -1.60 -0.85
CA ILE A 127 9.04 -0.46 -0.66
C ILE A 127 9.57 0.02 -2.01
N CYS A 128 9.61 1.33 -2.20
CA CYS A 128 10.28 1.97 -3.32
C CYS A 128 11.31 3.00 -2.84
N PRO A 129 12.32 3.33 -3.66
CA PRO A 129 13.21 4.45 -3.37
C PRO A 129 12.42 5.76 -3.41
N GLN A 130 12.42 6.52 -2.32
CA GLN A 130 11.78 7.83 -2.25
C GLN A 130 12.79 8.90 -1.88
N ASN A 131 12.64 10.08 -2.47
CA ASN A 131 13.37 11.26 -2.01
C ASN A 131 12.97 11.55 -0.56
N HIS A 132 13.92 11.95 0.27
CA HIS A 132 13.67 12.19 1.71
C HIS A 132 12.61 13.28 1.96
N GLU A 133 12.66 14.38 1.22
CA GLU A 133 11.68 15.48 1.37
C GLU A 133 10.28 15.05 0.94
N LEU A 134 10.17 14.23 -0.11
CA LEU A 134 8.90 13.63 -0.51
C LEU A 134 8.39 12.68 0.57
N ASN A 135 9.20 11.71 0.98
CA ASN A 135 8.81 10.66 1.93
C ASN A 135 8.37 11.22 3.28
N SER A 136 9.10 12.21 3.81
CA SER A 136 8.80 12.86 5.10
C SER A 136 7.84 14.06 5.00
N GLY A 137 7.54 14.53 3.80
CA GLY A 137 6.71 15.71 3.50
C GLY A 137 5.36 15.37 2.88
N ASP A 138 5.25 15.55 1.55
CA ASP A 138 3.97 15.45 0.86
C ASP A 138 3.40 14.02 0.88
N TRP A 139 4.25 13.00 0.76
CA TRP A 139 3.82 11.60 0.86
C TRP A 139 3.22 11.30 2.24
N LEU A 140 3.91 11.67 3.31
CA LEU A 140 3.39 11.54 4.68
C LEU A 140 2.09 12.31 4.88
N THR A 141 1.93 13.45 4.22
CA THR A 141 0.69 14.24 4.28
C THR A 141 -0.46 13.52 3.60
N LEU A 142 -0.24 12.91 2.42
CA LEU A 142 -1.24 12.08 1.74
C LEU A 142 -1.64 10.86 2.55
N GLU A 143 -0.69 10.18 3.19
CA GLU A 143 -0.97 9.07 4.11
C GLU A 143 -1.89 9.49 5.26
N LYS A 144 -1.64 10.65 5.88
CA LYS A 144 -2.49 11.18 6.95
C LYS A 144 -3.89 11.51 6.44
N LEU A 145 -4.00 12.15 5.28
CA LEU A 145 -5.29 12.44 4.64
C LEU A 145 -6.07 11.17 4.32
N GLY A 146 -5.43 10.12 3.81
CA GLY A 146 -6.06 8.81 3.58
C GLY A 146 -6.72 8.26 4.84
N ARG A 147 -6.03 8.31 5.98
CA ARG A 147 -6.59 7.91 7.28
C ARG A 147 -7.74 8.80 7.74
N GLU A 148 -7.64 10.11 7.55
CA GLU A 148 -8.75 11.04 7.85
C GLU A 148 -9.98 10.74 7.00
N TRP A 149 -9.80 10.47 5.72
CA TRP A 149 -10.89 10.09 4.82
C TRP A 149 -11.50 8.73 5.19
N ALA A 150 -10.70 7.74 5.55
CA ALA A 150 -11.21 6.45 6.03
C ALA A 150 -12.08 6.63 7.28
N LYS A 151 -11.66 7.47 8.24
CA LYS A 151 -12.47 7.81 9.42
C LYS A 151 -13.76 8.56 9.08
N LYS A 152 -13.70 9.46 8.09
CA LYS A 152 -14.84 10.30 7.70
C LYS A 152 -15.88 9.56 6.86
N PHE A 153 -15.44 8.61 6.00
CA PHE A 153 -16.27 7.95 5.01
C PHE A 153 -16.39 6.44 5.22
N ASP A 154 -16.01 5.94 6.41
CA ASP A 154 -15.95 4.54 6.83
C ASP A 154 -14.85 3.73 6.16
N LYS A 155 -14.53 4.01 4.90
CA LYS A 155 -13.43 3.39 4.16
C LYS A 155 -12.98 4.24 2.96
N VAL A 156 -11.77 3.97 2.52
CA VAL A 156 -11.20 4.46 1.26
C VAL A 156 -10.48 3.32 0.55
N TYR A 157 -10.43 3.41 -0.77
CA TYR A 157 -9.63 2.52 -1.61
C TYR A 157 -8.42 3.31 -2.12
N ILE A 158 -7.24 2.78 -1.89
CA ILE A 158 -5.99 3.45 -2.19
C ILE A 158 -5.19 2.60 -3.18
N ILE A 159 -4.74 3.24 -4.25
CA ILE A 159 -3.82 2.68 -5.23
C ILE A 159 -2.69 3.68 -5.40
N CYS A 160 -1.45 3.23 -5.25
CA CYS A 160 -0.24 4.00 -5.51
C CYS A 160 0.74 3.22 -6.39
N GLY A 161 1.41 3.92 -7.32
CA GLY A 161 2.34 3.34 -8.28
C GLY A 161 3.09 4.39 -9.09
#